data_d7e6a25563bbfc079ef5ad3e1c148cfd
#
_entry.id   d7e6a25563bbfc079ef5ad3e1c148cfd
#
_cell.length_a   1.000
_cell.length_b   1.000
_cell.length_c   1.000
_cell.angle_alpha   90.00
_cell.angle_beta   90.00
_cell.angle_gamma   90.00
#
_symmetry.space_group_name_H-M   'P 1'
#
loop_
_entity.id
_entity.type
_entity.pdbx_description
1 polymer ?
#
loop_
_entity_poly.entity_id
_entity_poly.type
_entity_poly.pdbx_seq_one_letter_code
_entity_poly.pdbx_strand_id
1 'polypeptide(L)'
;DKEGRSSGKTGSDIERILAFNAIGRKDPVTYQDEWGDVLSHALSIEAEYMDKIYQEKLTEMQYQVTRNGATERAFTGLYDKHFVKGNYHCVCCNHKLFSSQGKYNSGCGWPAFHTEHQTAEILRVADYSHGMIRIEVKCSKCDAHLGHVFEDGPREHGGERYCINSAALTFKEE
;
A
#
# COMPACT_ATOMS: atom_id res chain seq x y z
N ASP A 1 -29.55 -23.94 0.50
CA ASP A 1 -30.35 -24.79 1.39
C ASP A 1 -31.70 -25.18 0.76
N LYS A 2 -32.56 -25.84 1.49
CA LYS A 2 -33.88 -26.26 1.00
C LYS A 2 -34.82 -25.08 0.71
N GLU A 3 -34.53 -23.90 1.22
CA GLU A 3 -35.26 -22.64 1.03
C GLU A 3 -34.69 -21.78 -0.11
N GLY A 4 -33.73 -22.31 -0.86
CA GLY A 4 -33.10 -21.63 -2.00
C GLY A 4 -32.11 -20.52 -1.63
N ARG A 5 -31.69 -20.43 -0.33
CA ARG A 5 -30.69 -19.46 0.12
C ARG A 5 -29.28 -19.95 -0.19
N SER A 6 -28.41 -19.05 -0.65
CA SER A 6 -27.00 -19.34 -0.89
C SER A 6 -26.20 -19.44 0.42
N SER A 7 -25.14 -20.22 0.42
CA SER A 7 -24.20 -20.26 1.58
C SER A 7 -23.36 -18.99 1.72
N GLY A 8 -23.15 -18.27 0.62
CA GLY A 8 -22.19 -17.15 0.57
C GLY A 8 -20.70 -17.57 0.58
N LYS A 9 -20.43 -18.89 0.51
CA LYS A 9 -19.09 -19.46 0.74
C LYS A 9 -18.49 -20.16 -0.48
N THR A 10 -19.26 -20.31 -1.57
CA THR A 10 -18.71 -20.85 -2.82
C THR A 10 -17.89 -19.80 -3.56
N GLY A 11 -16.97 -20.23 -4.44
CA GLY A 11 -16.18 -19.29 -5.24
C GLY A 11 -17.02 -18.28 -6.00
N SER A 12 -18.11 -18.75 -6.65
CA SER A 12 -19.03 -17.86 -7.36
C SER A 12 -19.82 -16.92 -6.44
N ASP A 13 -20.13 -17.34 -5.21
CA ASP A 13 -20.74 -16.43 -4.23
C ASP A 13 -19.74 -15.31 -3.84
N ILE A 14 -18.49 -15.69 -3.53
CA ILE A 14 -17.43 -14.76 -3.14
C ILE A 14 -17.21 -13.70 -4.23
N GLU A 15 -16.98 -14.13 -5.47
CA GLU A 15 -16.81 -13.21 -6.61
C GLU A 15 -17.98 -12.24 -6.77
N ARG A 16 -19.21 -12.73 -6.65
CA ARG A 16 -20.41 -11.90 -6.77
C ARG A 16 -20.55 -10.92 -5.61
N ILE A 17 -20.32 -11.36 -4.37
CA ILE A 17 -20.37 -10.52 -3.16
C ILE A 17 -19.35 -9.37 -3.28
N LEU A 18 -18.12 -9.68 -3.68
CA LEU A 18 -17.06 -8.68 -3.88
C LEU A 18 -17.40 -7.69 -5.00
N ALA A 19 -17.97 -8.17 -6.12
CA ALA A 19 -18.38 -7.31 -7.22
C ALA A 19 -19.48 -6.32 -6.81
N PHE A 20 -20.49 -6.76 -6.05
CA PHE A 20 -21.52 -5.87 -5.52
C PHE A 20 -20.96 -4.88 -4.49
N ASN A 21 -20.09 -5.33 -3.60
CA ASN A 21 -19.42 -4.47 -2.63
C ASN A 21 -18.58 -3.36 -3.30
N ALA A 22 -17.85 -3.68 -4.37
CA ALA A 22 -17.02 -2.72 -5.11
C ALA A 22 -17.81 -1.54 -5.70
N ILE A 23 -19.11 -1.74 -6.00
CA ILE A 23 -20.02 -0.68 -6.48
C ILE A 23 -20.90 -0.09 -5.37
N GLY A 24 -20.58 -0.38 -4.10
CA GLY A 24 -21.32 0.13 -2.94
C GLY A 24 -22.75 -0.43 -2.81
N ARG A 25 -23.02 -1.62 -3.32
CA ARG A 25 -24.35 -2.26 -3.31
C ARG A 25 -24.31 -3.60 -2.57
N LYS A 26 -25.42 -3.94 -1.94
CA LYS A 26 -25.66 -5.28 -1.41
C LYS A 26 -26.07 -6.21 -2.56
N ASP A 27 -25.53 -7.44 -2.56
CA ASP A 27 -25.97 -8.50 -3.48
C ASP A 27 -27.45 -8.82 -3.24
N PRO A 28 -28.28 -8.87 -4.29
CA PRO A 28 -29.71 -9.17 -4.17
C PRO A 28 -30.03 -10.63 -3.79
N VAL A 29 -29.04 -11.52 -3.84
CA VAL A 29 -29.23 -12.93 -3.45
C VAL A 29 -29.48 -13.05 -1.94
N THR A 30 -30.40 -13.92 -1.57
CA THR A 30 -30.64 -14.24 -0.16
C THR A 30 -29.63 -15.28 0.32
N TYR A 31 -28.94 -14.96 1.41
CA TYR A 31 -27.95 -15.82 2.03
C TYR A 31 -28.49 -16.49 3.30
N GLN A 32 -27.83 -17.59 3.72
CA GLN A 32 -28.15 -18.30 4.97
C GLN A 32 -27.71 -17.48 6.19
N ASP A 33 -26.57 -16.79 6.05
CA ASP A 33 -26.00 -15.90 7.07
C ASP A 33 -26.37 -14.44 6.77
N GLU A 34 -26.20 -13.55 7.74
CA GLU A 34 -26.41 -12.11 7.57
C GLU A 34 -25.42 -11.51 6.55
N TRP A 35 -25.84 -10.46 5.84
CA TRP A 35 -25.01 -9.82 4.81
C TRP A 35 -23.62 -9.40 5.33
N GLY A 36 -23.54 -8.87 6.56
CA GLY A 36 -22.26 -8.48 7.16
C GLY A 36 -21.29 -9.65 7.30
N ASP A 37 -21.80 -10.82 7.66
CA ASP A 37 -20.98 -12.03 7.86
C ASP A 37 -20.49 -12.60 6.53
N VAL A 38 -21.37 -12.70 5.52
CA VAL A 38 -20.95 -13.17 4.19
C VAL A 38 -19.99 -12.22 3.51
N LEU A 39 -20.15 -10.90 3.67
CA LEU A 39 -19.23 -9.92 3.17
C LEU A 39 -17.86 -10.00 3.87
N SER A 40 -17.85 -10.10 5.20
CA SER A 40 -16.61 -10.23 5.97
C SER A 40 -15.84 -11.49 5.55
N HIS A 41 -16.54 -12.61 5.35
CA HIS A 41 -15.93 -13.83 4.86
C HIS A 41 -15.34 -13.66 3.45
N ALA A 42 -16.08 -13.05 2.51
CA ALA A 42 -15.60 -12.81 1.15
C ALA A 42 -14.34 -11.92 1.14
N LEU A 43 -14.33 -10.85 1.93
CA LEU A 43 -13.18 -9.97 2.08
C LEU A 43 -11.95 -10.66 2.70
N SER A 44 -12.16 -11.60 3.66
CA SER A 44 -11.05 -12.36 4.23
C SER A 44 -10.42 -13.30 3.21
N ILE A 45 -11.22 -13.97 2.37
CA ILE A 45 -10.72 -14.84 1.31
C ILE A 45 -9.95 -14.05 0.24
N GLU A 46 -10.47 -12.87 -0.14
CA GLU A 46 -9.76 -11.95 -1.06
C GLU A 46 -8.41 -11.53 -0.49
N ALA A 47 -8.38 -11.14 0.80
CA ALA A 47 -7.15 -10.73 1.47
C ALA A 47 -6.11 -11.86 1.52
N GLU A 48 -6.52 -13.09 1.88
CA GLU A 48 -5.64 -14.27 1.88
C GLU A 48 -5.09 -14.60 0.48
N TYR A 49 -5.94 -14.49 -0.55
CA TYR A 49 -5.53 -14.71 -1.94
C TYR A 49 -4.52 -13.66 -2.39
N MET A 50 -4.78 -12.37 -2.11
CA MET A 50 -3.87 -11.28 -2.43
C MET A 50 -2.54 -11.41 -1.68
N ASP A 51 -2.56 -11.84 -0.44
CA ASP A 51 -1.36 -12.04 0.36
C ASP A 51 -0.44 -13.12 -0.26
N LYS A 52 -0.99 -14.24 -0.70
CA LYS A 52 -0.23 -15.28 -1.43
C LYS A 52 0.40 -14.73 -2.71
N ILE A 53 -0.35 -13.93 -3.49
CA ILE A 53 0.19 -13.28 -4.69
C ILE A 53 1.39 -12.40 -4.34
N TYR A 54 1.31 -11.62 -3.26
CA TYR A 54 2.43 -10.78 -2.83
C TYR A 54 3.62 -11.59 -2.33
N GLN A 55 3.41 -12.69 -1.59
CA GLN A 55 4.48 -13.59 -1.17
C GLN A 55 5.22 -14.23 -2.35
N GLU A 56 4.51 -14.58 -3.43
CA GLU A 56 5.11 -15.16 -4.64
C GLU A 56 5.82 -14.10 -5.50
N LYS A 57 5.31 -12.88 -5.55
CA LYS A 57 5.77 -11.81 -6.44
C LYS A 57 6.93 -11.00 -5.87
N LEU A 58 6.95 -10.79 -4.56
CA LEU A 58 7.87 -9.89 -3.88
C LEU A 58 9.06 -10.67 -3.30
N THR A 59 10.22 -10.01 -3.21
CA THR A 59 11.30 -10.52 -2.38
C THR A 59 10.90 -10.48 -0.92
N GLU A 60 11.57 -11.27 -0.06
CA GLU A 60 11.30 -11.28 1.38
C GLU A 60 11.34 -9.87 1.98
N MET A 61 12.36 -9.08 1.67
CA MET A 61 12.48 -7.69 2.18
C MET A 61 11.34 -6.80 1.69
N GLN A 62 10.95 -6.90 0.41
CA GLN A 62 9.83 -6.14 -0.14
C GLN A 62 8.52 -6.52 0.54
N TYR A 63 8.29 -7.81 0.76
CA TYR A 63 7.10 -8.30 1.45
C TYR A 63 7.07 -7.83 2.91
N GLN A 64 8.17 -7.99 3.66
CA GLN A 64 8.23 -7.54 5.05
C GLN A 64 7.99 -6.03 5.18
N VAL A 65 8.58 -5.22 4.31
CA VAL A 65 8.36 -3.77 4.31
C VAL A 65 6.91 -3.43 3.94
N THR A 66 6.44 -3.91 2.80
CA THR A 66 5.17 -3.41 2.22
C THR A 66 3.92 -4.02 2.85
N ARG A 67 4.00 -5.26 3.36
CA ARG A 67 2.84 -5.99 3.92
C ARG A 67 2.87 -6.10 5.44
N ASN A 68 4.05 -6.16 6.04
CA ASN A 68 4.22 -6.29 7.49
C ASN A 68 4.69 -5.00 8.18
N GLY A 69 4.83 -3.88 7.44
CA GLY A 69 5.20 -2.57 8.01
C GLY A 69 6.63 -2.50 8.55
N ALA A 70 7.52 -3.38 8.09
CA ALA A 70 8.92 -3.34 8.47
C ALA A 70 9.65 -2.14 7.84
N THR A 71 10.81 -1.80 8.38
CA THR A 71 11.71 -0.77 7.83
C THR A 71 13.03 -1.42 7.42
N GLU A 72 13.47 -1.19 6.19
CA GLU A 72 14.80 -1.64 5.74
C GLU A 72 15.91 -0.90 6.51
N ARG A 73 17.10 -1.51 6.60
CA ARG A 73 18.25 -0.88 7.27
C ARG A 73 18.69 0.37 6.52
N ALA A 74 18.94 1.45 7.24
CA ALA A 74 19.43 2.70 6.67
C ALA A 74 20.71 2.51 5.82
N PHE A 75 20.84 3.23 4.73
CA PHE A 75 21.98 3.23 3.78
C PHE A 75 22.18 1.92 3.00
N THR A 76 21.23 0.98 3.04
CA THR A 76 21.35 -0.30 2.31
C THR A 76 20.42 -0.38 1.10
N GLY A 77 19.42 0.49 1.01
CA GLY A 77 18.43 0.46 -0.05
C GLY A 77 18.96 0.99 -1.38
N LEU A 78 18.48 0.43 -2.50
CA LEU A 78 18.93 0.75 -3.85
C LEU A 78 18.74 2.22 -4.23
N TYR A 79 17.73 2.87 -3.69
CA TYR A 79 17.32 4.20 -4.14
C TYR A 79 17.70 5.34 -3.20
N ASP A 80 18.43 5.09 -2.09
CA ASP A 80 18.93 6.16 -1.22
C ASP A 80 19.76 7.18 -2.03
N LYS A 81 20.79 6.72 -2.73
CA LYS A 81 21.70 7.56 -3.54
C LYS A 81 21.41 7.53 -5.05
N HIS A 82 20.20 7.16 -5.44
CA HIS A 82 19.79 7.06 -6.84
C HIS A 82 19.10 8.36 -7.29
N PHE A 83 19.73 9.12 -8.21
CA PHE A 83 19.27 10.42 -8.69
C PHE A 83 19.08 10.47 -10.22
N VAL A 84 18.87 9.33 -10.87
CA VAL A 84 18.54 9.24 -12.29
C VAL A 84 17.15 9.85 -12.52
N LYS A 85 16.96 10.50 -13.67
CA LYS A 85 15.68 11.10 -14.05
C LYS A 85 14.64 10.02 -14.32
N GLY A 86 13.49 10.10 -13.67
CA GLY A 86 12.42 9.12 -13.82
C GLY A 86 11.44 9.13 -12.66
N ASN A 87 10.65 8.05 -12.55
CA ASN A 87 9.56 7.95 -11.61
C ASN A 87 9.69 6.71 -10.73
N TYR A 88 9.31 6.86 -9.47
CA TYR A 88 9.25 5.79 -8.49
C TYR A 88 7.82 5.29 -8.34
N HIS A 89 7.65 3.98 -8.45
CA HIS A 89 6.36 3.30 -8.42
C HIS A 89 6.29 2.34 -7.23
N CYS A 90 5.08 2.06 -6.76
CA CYS A 90 4.84 1.03 -5.76
C CYS A 90 5.27 -0.34 -6.29
N VAL A 91 6.10 -1.06 -5.55
CA VAL A 91 6.58 -2.40 -5.94
C VAL A 91 5.44 -3.43 -6.03
N CYS A 92 4.38 -3.26 -5.22
CA CYS A 92 3.23 -4.17 -5.19
C CYS A 92 2.31 -4.02 -6.40
N CYS A 93 1.86 -2.79 -6.69
CA CYS A 93 0.80 -2.53 -7.68
C CYS A 93 1.23 -1.65 -8.86
N ASN A 94 2.50 -1.21 -8.89
CA ASN A 94 3.05 -0.34 -9.93
C ASN A 94 2.40 1.06 -10.02
N HIS A 95 1.64 1.49 -9.01
CA HIS A 95 1.12 2.86 -8.93
C HIS A 95 2.26 3.86 -8.83
N LYS A 96 2.22 4.97 -9.60
CA LYS A 96 3.25 6.02 -9.57
C LYS A 96 3.12 6.82 -8.27
N LEU A 97 4.21 6.92 -7.51
CA LEU A 97 4.21 7.54 -6.18
C LEU A 97 5.03 8.83 -6.13
N PHE A 98 6.25 8.81 -6.63
CA PHE A 98 7.18 9.93 -6.56
C PHE A 98 7.89 10.13 -7.89
N SER A 99 8.41 11.35 -8.09
CA SER A 99 9.28 11.71 -9.21
C SER A 99 10.69 12.03 -8.71
N SER A 100 11.68 11.79 -9.55
CA SER A 100 13.07 12.22 -9.30
C SER A 100 13.20 13.75 -9.10
N GLN A 101 12.25 14.53 -9.61
CA GLN A 101 12.21 15.99 -9.40
C GLN A 101 11.97 16.36 -7.94
N GLY A 102 11.19 15.57 -7.21
CA GLY A 102 10.95 15.75 -5.78
C GLY A 102 11.99 15.10 -4.88
N LYS A 103 12.91 14.30 -5.45
CA LYS A 103 13.91 13.57 -4.68
C LYS A 103 15.11 14.44 -4.32
N TYR A 104 15.56 14.34 -3.08
CA TYR A 104 16.76 15.02 -2.59
C TYR A 104 17.54 14.16 -1.61
N ASN A 105 18.80 14.56 -1.32
CA ASN A 105 19.64 13.88 -0.34
C ASN A 105 19.42 14.51 1.05
N SER A 106 18.64 13.84 1.89
CA SER A 106 18.42 14.27 3.28
C SER A 106 19.49 13.74 4.26
N GLY A 107 20.32 12.78 3.84
CA GLY A 107 21.31 12.12 4.70
C GLY A 107 20.70 11.10 5.69
N CYS A 108 19.40 10.82 5.61
CA CYS A 108 18.75 9.90 6.55
C CYS A 108 19.01 8.42 6.29
N GLY A 109 19.50 8.07 5.09
CA GLY A 109 19.82 6.68 4.70
C GLY A 109 18.69 5.96 3.99
N TRP A 110 17.64 6.68 3.63
CA TRP A 110 16.51 6.22 2.81
C TRP A 110 16.20 7.24 1.71
N PRO A 111 15.56 6.83 0.61
CA PRO A 111 15.02 7.75 -0.39
C PRO A 111 14.15 8.83 0.27
N ALA A 112 14.53 10.09 0.06
CA ALA A 112 13.81 11.24 0.59
C ALA A 112 13.20 12.07 -0.54
N PHE A 113 11.93 12.43 -0.38
CA PHE A 113 11.20 13.27 -1.33
C PHE A 113 10.54 14.43 -0.57
N HIS A 114 10.52 15.62 -1.18
CA HIS A 114 9.82 16.78 -0.61
C HIS A 114 8.38 16.90 -1.11
N THR A 115 7.98 16.12 -2.09
CA THR A 115 6.61 16.08 -2.63
C THR A 115 6.32 14.72 -3.27
N GLU A 116 5.08 14.33 -3.25
CA GLU A 116 4.55 13.20 -4.00
C GLU A 116 4.35 13.55 -5.48
N HIS A 117 4.17 12.55 -6.34
CA HIS A 117 3.81 12.80 -7.73
C HIS A 117 2.38 13.37 -7.81
N GLN A 118 2.11 14.28 -8.75
CA GLN A 118 0.80 14.95 -8.89
C GLN A 118 -0.40 14.00 -9.03
N THR A 119 -0.18 12.79 -9.53
CA THR A 119 -1.22 11.76 -9.67
C THR A 119 -1.15 10.69 -8.58
N ALA A 120 -0.22 10.82 -7.62
CA ALA A 120 -0.13 9.90 -6.50
C ALA A 120 -1.22 10.24 -5.50
N GLU A 121 -2.02 9.25 -5.18
CA GLU A 121 -2.88 9.29 -4.02
C GLU A 121 -2.19 8.50 -2.91
N ILE A 122 -1.57 9.19 -1.97
CA ILE A 122 -0.88 8.60 -0.83
C ILE A 122 -1.78 8.71 0.40
N LEU A 123 -1.96 7.60 1.11
CA LEU A 123 -2.66 7.59 2.39
C LEU A 123 -1.68 7.98 3.49
N ARG A 124 -2.15 8.84 4.41
CA ARG A 124 -1.43 9.25 5.63
C ARG A 124 -2.20 8.73 6.82
N VAL A 125 -1.57 7.89 7.62
CA VAL A 125 -2.18 7.22 8.77
C VAL A 125 -1.36 7.51 10.01
N ALA A 126 -2.01 7.85 11.12
CA ALA A 126 -1.32 8.03 12.40
C ALA A 126 -0.70 6.71 12.86
N ASP A 127 0.58 6.73 13.16
CA ASP A 127 1.35 5.58 13.67
C ASP A 127 1.85 5.86 15.08
N TYR A 128 1.37 5.08 16.03
CA TYR A 128 1.73 5.15 17.45
C TYR A 128 2.67 4.01 17.89
N SER A 129 3.22 3.26 16.95
CA SER A 129 4.14 2.16 17.25
C SER A 129 5.47 2.65 17.84
N HIS A 130 6.17 1.75 18.49
CA HIS A 130 7.50 1.99 19.08
C HIS A 130 7.58 3.18 20.06
N GLY A 131 6.45 3.57 20.68
CA GLY A 131 6.38 4.72 21.60
C GLY A 131 6.58 6.08 20.95
N MET A 132 6.45 6.18 19.63
CA MET A 132 6.55 7.41 18.84
C MET A 132 5.18 7.81 18.27
N ILE A 133 5.05 9.10 17.94
CA ILE A 133 3.91 9.62 17.16
C ILE A 133 4.45 10.03 15.81
N ARG A 134 4.04 9.31 14.76
CA ARG A 134 4.49 9.54 13.39
C ARG A 134 3.29 9.49 12.44
N ILE A 135 3.50 9.91 11.20
CA ILE A 135 2.54 9.73 10.11
C ILE A 135 3.10 8.71 9.13
N GLU A 136 2.49 7.53 9.13
CA GLU A 136 2.77 6.48 8.16
C GLU A 136 2.27 6.90 6.77
N VAL A 137 3.03 6.53 5.75
CA VAL A 137 2.73 6.76 4.34
C VAL A 137 2.47 5.41 3.68
N LYS A 138 1.29 5.27 3.07
CA LYS A 138 0.84 4.04 2.39
C LYS A 138 0.38 4.32 0.97
N CYS A 139 0.49 3.32 0.11
CA CYS A 139 -0.05 3.38 -1.25
C CYS A 139 -1.58 3.29 -1.22
N SER A 140 -2.30 4.27 -1.78
CA SER A 140 -3.77 4.28 -1.80
C SER A 140 -4.39 3.13 -2.62
N LYS A 141 -3.64 2.54 -3.56
CA LYS A 141 -4.16 1.50 -4.47
C LYS A 141 -4.08 0.08 -3.89
N CYS A 142 -3.13 -0.19 -3.00
CA CYS A 142 -2.92 -1.55 -2.50
C CYS A 142 -2.56 -1.61 -1.01
N ASP A 143 -2.66 -0.50 -0.31
CA ASP A 143 -2.39 -0.35 1.11
C ASP A 143 -0.96 -0.75 1.55
N ALA A 144 -0.01 -0.80 0.61
CA ALA A 144 1.38 -1.11 0.91
C ALA A 144 2.00 -0.04 1.79
N HIS A 145 2.64 -0.45 2.89
CA HIS A 145 3.49 0.43 3.67
C HIS A 145 4.65 0.94 2.82
N LEU A 146 4.88 2.25 2.82
CA LEU A 146 5.95 2.90 2.05
C LEU A 146 7.05 3.45 2.98
N GLY A 147 6.67 4.04 4.08
CA GLY A 147 7.53 4.74 5.02
C GLY A 147 6.75 5.74 5.86
N HIS A 148 7.37 6.89 6.16
CA HIS A 148 6.75 7.93 6.98
C HIS A 148 7.02 9.32 6.40
N VAL A 149 6.17 10.28 6.75
CA VAL A 149 6.38 11.71 6.46
C VAL A 149 6.71 12.47 7.75
N PHE A 150 7.66 13.42 7.64
CA PHE A 150 8.16 14.25 8.73
C PHE A 150 8.10 15.74 8.33
N GLU A 151 8.08 16.64 9.31
CA GLU A 151 8.03 18.09 9.13
C GLU A 151 9.42 18.75 9.15
N ASP A 152 10.45 18.01 8.77
CA ASP A 152 11.86 18.45 8.76
C ASP A 152 12.45 18.51 7.34
N GLY A 153 11.61 18.61 6.33
CA GLY A 153 11.98 18.75 4.93
C GLY A 153 12.38 20.17 4.54
N PRO A 154 12.75 20.38 3.26
CA PRO A 154 13.12 21.69 2.72
C PRO A 154 11.96 22.70 2.81
N ARG A 155 12.17 23.81 3.50
CA ARG A 155 11.12 24.83 3.74
C ARG A 155 10.60 25.46 2.46
N GLU A 156 11.47 25.64 1.45
CA GLU A 156 11.14 26.12 0.12
C GLU A 156 10.19 25.20 -0.66
N HIS A 157 10.03 23.96 -0.22
CA HIS A 157 9.13 22.95 -0.80
C HIS A 157 8.01 22.52 0.16
N GLY A 158 7.67 23.36 1.15
CA GLY A 158 6.57 23.09 2.06
C GLY A 158 6.96 22.42 3.39
N GLY A 159 8.25 22.10 3.59
CA GLY A 159 8.78 21.60 4.86
C GLY A 159 8.54 20.14 5.16
N GLU A 160 7.89 19.38 4.26
CA GLU A 160 7.69 17.94 4.44
C GLU A 160 8.86 17.11 3.87
N ARG A 161 9.16 16.01 4.53
CA ARG A 161 10.09 14.97 4.07
C ARG A 161 9.43 13.61 4.10
N TYR A 162 9.12 13.07 2.94
CA TYR A 162 8.74 11.67 2.78
C TYR A 162 10.00 10.81 2.85
N CYS A 163 10.12 10.00 3.89
CA CYS A 163 11.21 9.05 4.10
C CYS A 163 10.69 7.66 3.72
N ILE A 164 11.09 7.15 2.57
CA ILE A 164 10.48 6.00 1.93
C ILE A 164 11.46 4.84 1.83
N ASN A 165 11.03 3.62 2.14
CA ASN A 165 11.84 2.44 1.96
C ASN A 165 12.12 2.17 0.48
N SER A 166 13.37 1.94 0.10
CA SER A 166 13.71 1.51 -1.27
C SER A 166 13.01 0.21 -1.64
N ALA A 167 12.87 -0.71 -0.68
CA ALA A 167 12.18 -1.99 -0.87
C ALA A 167 10.70 -1.83 -1.25
N ALA A 168 10.07 -0.70 -0.92
CA ALA A 168 8.69 -0.41 -1.29
C ALA A 168 8.55 0.15 -2.74
N LEU A 169 9.66 0.39 -3.42
CA LEU A 169 9.70 1.10 -4.69
C LEU A 169 10.25 0.26 -5.84
N THR A 170 9.80 0.57 -7.05
CA THR A 170 10.49 0.29 -8.32
C THR A 170 10.73 1.59 -9.06
N PHE A 171 11.82 1.67 -9.83
CA PHE A 171 12.16 2.85 -10.60
C PHE A 171 11.92 2.61 -12.10
N LYS A 172 11.41 3.63 -12.79
CA LYS A 172 11.31 3.68 -14.26
C LYS A 172 11.94 4.97 -14.74
N GLU A 173 12.95 4.84 -15.57
CA GLU A 173 13.62 5.94 -16.24
C GLU A 173 12.67 6.61 -17.25
N GLU A 174 12.79 7.93 -17.41
CA GLU A 174 12.08 8.72 -18.43
C GLU A 174 12.90 8.84 -19.72
#